data_b2f86849e172df7fe42d1e5bfca026fc
#
_entry.id   b2f86849e172df7fe42d1e5bfca026fc
#
_cell.length_a   1.000
_cell.length_b   1.000
_cell.length_c   1.000
_cell.angle_alpha   90.00
_cell.angle_beta   90.00
_cell.angle_gamma   90.00
#
_symmetry.space_group_name_H-M   'P 1'
#
loop_
_entity.id
_entity.type
_entity.pdbx_description
1 polymer ?
#
loop_
_entity_poly.entity_id
_entity_poly.type
_entity_poly.pdbx_seq_one_letter_code
_entity_poly.pdbx_strand_id
1 'polypeptide(L)'
;TCWKTCERRPAARRPLGATLITSKRPTAAKSQRRRSRELALQGLYQWLVAGGDTDTIDAQMREHEGYAKVDRLHFDALLRGSIGEAAALDAALARHVDRKTTELSPIEHGVLMIGAYELTHCLDIPYKVAINEAVELAKAYGGTDGHKYVNGVLDKVAADLRPAEVKAARGAV
;
A
#
# COMPACT_ATOMS: atom_id res chain seq x y z
N THR A 1 -2.02 81.65 -8.57
CA THR A 1 -0.62 81.27 -8.76
C THR A 1 -0.34 79.93 -8.10
N CYS A 2 -0.22 78.98 -8.95
CA CYS A 2 -0.28 77.55 -8.63
C CYS A 2 1.15 76.97 -8.64
N TRP A 3 1.61 76.37 -7.56
CA TRP A 3 2.83 75.59 -7.53
C TRP A 3 2.44 74.12 -7.49
N LYS A 4 2.71 73.38 -8.58
CA LYS A 4 2.61 71.96 -8.66
C LYS A 4 3.92 71.31 -8.17
N THR A 5 3.88 70.71 -7.02
CA THR A 5 4.92 69.82 -6.53
C THR A 5 4.74 68.44 -7.15
N CYS A 6 5.74 68.05 -7.91
CA CYS A 6 5.82 66.74 -8.55
C CYS A 6 6.43 65.76 -7.53
N GLU A 7 5.58 64.96 -6.87
CA GLU A 7 6.06 63.88 -6.00
C GLU A 7 6.34 62.63 -6.84
N ARG A 8 7.61 62.29 -6.90
CA ARG A 8 8.07 61.00 -7.48
C ARG A 8 7.66 59.85 -6.58
N ARG A 9 6.80 58.97 -7.07
CA ARG A 9 6.49 57.71 -6.43
C ARG A 9 7.75 56.82 -6.41
N PRO A 10 8.12 56.19 -5.28
CA PRO A 10 9.18 55.20 -5.27
C PRO A 10 8.69 53.89 -5.92
N ALA A 11 9.53 53.33 -6.77
CA ALA A 11 9.30 52.04 -7.46
C ALA A 11 9.11 50.92 -6.44
N ALA A 12 7.99 50.21 -6.55
CA ALA A 12 7.71 49.01 -5.79
C ALA A 12 8.75 47.92 -6.11
N ARG A 13 9.53 47.52 -5.12
CA ARG A 13 10.43 46.39 -5.19
C ARG A 13 9.60 45.11 -5.35
N ARG A 14 9.82 44.39 -6.45
CA ARG A 14 9.29 43.04 -6.65
C ARG A 14 9.92 42.10 -5.60
N PRO A 15 9.15 41.30 -4.84
CA PRO A 15 9.74 40.29 -4.00
C PRO A 15 10.28 39.16 -4.89
N LEU A 16 11.58 38.88 -4.72
CA LEU A 16 12.29 37.74 -5.29
C LEU A 16 11.78 36.44 -4.67
N GLY A 17 11.37 35.50 -5.54
CA GLY A 17 11.55 34.07 -5.30
C GLY A 17 10.71 33.43 -4.18
N ALA A 18 9.41 33.28 -4.36
CA ALA A 18 8.71 32.16 -3.74
C ALA A 18 9.02 30.88 -4.53
N THR A 19 9.99 30.13 -4.06
CA THR A 19 10.21 28.76 -4.51
C THR A 19 8.95 27.96 -4.18
N LEU A 20 8.12 27.71 -5.19
CA LEU A 20 7.00 26.77 -5.11
C LEU A 20 7.57 25.37 -4.85
N ILE A 21 7.60 24.98 -3.58
CA ILE A 21 7.73 23.58 -3.21
C ILE A 21 6.46 22.91 -3.69
N THR A 22 6.49 22.36 -4.90
CA THR A 22 5.47 21.50 -5.43
C THR A 22 5.46 20.20 -4.60
N SER A 23 4.75 20.22 -3.50
CA SER A 23 4.33 19.03 -2.79
C SER A 23 3.56 18.17 -3.81
N LYS A 24 4.18 17.12 -4.31
CA LYS A 24 3.60 16.16 -5.23
C LYS A 24 2.50 15.43 -4.48
N ARG A 25 1.25 15.94 -4.54
CA ARG A 25 0.08 15.24 -4.01
C ARG A 25 0.04 13.86 -4.65
N PRO A 26 -0.09 12.78 -3.88
CA PRO A 26 -0.28 11.46 -4.44
C PRO A 26 -1.49 11.51 -5.37
N THR A 27 -1.34 10.97 -6.57
CA THR A 27 -2.43 10.92 -7.55
C THR A 27 -3.64 10.21 -6.94
N ALA A 28 -4.86 10.64 -7.25
CA ALA A 28 -6.09 10.07 -6.68
C ALA A 28 -6.16 8.54 -6.81
N ALA A 29 -5.67 7.97 -7.91
CA ALA A 29 -5.58 6.52 -8.13
C ALA A 29 -4.67 5.81 -7.10
N LYS A 30 -3.51 6.40 -6.76
CA LYS A 30 -2.61 5.85 -5.73
C LYS A 30 -3.27 5.84 -4.35
N SER A 31 -4.01 6.89 -4.02
CA SER A 31 -4.79 6.96 -2.78
C SER A 31 -5.92 5.92 -2.74
N GLN A 32 -6.60 5.65 -3.86
CA GLN A 32 -7.66 4.66 -3.96
C GLN A 32 -7.14 3.23 -3.77
N ARG A 33 -6.02 2.85 -4.42
CA ARG A 33 -5.39 1.53 -4.23
C ARG A 33 -4.88 1.32 -2.81
N ARG A 34 -4.39 2.35 -2.15
CA ARG A 34 -4.02 2.27 -0.74
C ARG A 34 -5.24 1.94 0.13
N ARG A 35 -6.37 2.62 -0.08
CA ARG A 35 -7.62 2.34 0.62
C ARG A 35 -8.16 0.94 0.31
N SER A 36 -7.98 0.46 -0.92
CA SER A 36 -8.32 -0.92 -1.28
C SER A 36 -7.57 -1.94 -0.43
N ARG A 37 -6.25 -1.74 -0.22
CA ARG A 37 -5.44 -2.59 0.65
C ARG A 37 -5.88 -2.52 2.12
N GLU A 38 -6.16 -1.31 2.61
CA GLU A 38 -6.63 -1.10 3.99
C GLU A 38 -7.96 -1.83 4.23
N LEU A 39 -8.91 -1.70 3.31
CA LEU A 39 -10.21 -2.35 3.42
C LEU A 39 -10.12 -3.87 3.21
N ALA A 40 -9.29 -4.34 2.28
CA ALA A 40 -9.02 -5.76 2.07
C ALA A 40 -8.37 -6.39 3.32
N LEU A 41 -7.45 -5.68 3.99
CA LEU A 41 -6.86 -6.13 5.25
C LEU A 41 -7.91 -6.32 6.34
N GLN A 42 -8.90 -5.43 6.45
CA GLN A 42 -10.00 -5.58 7.41
C GLN A 42 -10.83 -6.83 7.14
N GLY A 43 -11.16 -7.10 5.87
CA GLY A 43 -11.88 -8.31 5.48
C GLY A 43 -11.05 -9.59 5.73
N LEU A 44 -9.76 -9.57 5.39
CA LEU A 44 -8.84 -10.68 5.66
C LEU A 44 -8.66 -10.93 7.16
N TYR A 45 -8.56 -9.88 7.96
CA TYR A 45 -8.50 -10.00 9.42
C TYR A 45 -9.74 -10.73 9.96
N GLN A 46 -10.93 -10.32 9.52
CA GLN A 46 -12.17 -10.98 9.91
C GLN A 46 -12.18 -12.46 9.50
N TRP A 47 -11.74 -12.76 8.28
CA TRP A 47 -11.65 -14.13 7.79
C TRP A 47 -10.65 -14.98 8.58
N LEU A 48 -9.46 -14.45 8.87
CA LEU A 48 -8.43 -15.15 9.64
C LEU A 48 -8.82 -15.43 11.09
N VAL A 49 -9.58 -14.52 11.72
CA VAL A 49 -9.96 -14.64 13.13
C VAL A 49 -11.24 -15.44 13.33
N ALA A 50 -12.25 -15.18 12.52
CA ALA A 50 -13.59 -15.75 12.71
C ALA A 50 -13.93 -16.86 11.68
N GLY A 51 -13.15 -16.98 10.61
CA GLY A 51 -13.53 -17.78 9.46
C GLY A 51 -14.70 -17.13 8.71
N GLY A 52 -15.46 -17.93 8.02
CA GLY A 52 -16.67 -17.50 7.35
C GLY A 52 -16.57 -17.53 5.83
N ASP A 53 -17.69 -17.24 5.21
CA ASP A 53 -17.85 -17.25 3.79
C ASP A 53 -17.33 -15.93 3.17
N THR A 54 -16.58 -16.06 2.09
CA THR A 54 -15.98 -14.92 1.37
C THR A 54 -17.04 -13.93 0.86
N ASP A 55 -18.20 -14.43 0.40
CA ASP A 55 -19.25 -13.57 -0.13
C ASP A 55 -19.90 -12.73 0.97
N THR A 56 -20.05 -13.31 2.14
CA THR A 56 -20.56 -12.59 3.33
C THR A 56 -19.61 -11.48 3.76
N ILE A 57 -18.32 -11.77 3.83
CA ILE A 57 -17.29 -10.79 4.20
C ILE A 57 -17.21 -9.68 3.15
N ASP A 58 -17.22 -10.03 1.87
CA ASP A 58 -17.21 -9.06 0.78
C ASP A 58 -18.44 -8.14 0.84
N ALA A 59 -19.64 -8.69 1.07
CA ALA A 59 -20.87 -7.89 1.22
C ALA A 59 -20.76 -6.89 2.39
N GLN A 60 -20.24 -7.32 3.54
CA GLN A 60 -20.02 -6.44 4.69
C GLN A 60 -19.00 -5.33 4.38
N MET A 61 -17.90 -5.65 3.70
CA MET A 61 -16.90 -4.66 3.32
C MET A 61 -17.46 -3.63 2.32
N ARG A 62 -18.39 -4.03 1.46
CA ARG A 62 -19.07 -3.11 0.51
C ARG A 62 -20.00 -2.11 1.19
N GLU A 63 -20.53 -2.44 2.37
CA GLU A 63 -21.32 -1.53 3.20
C GLU A 63 -20.47 -0.55 4.01
N HIS A 64 -19.15 -0.78 4.09
CA HIS A 64 -18.25 0.09 4.83
C HIS A 64 -18.14 1.48 4.17
N GLU A 65 -18.16 2.56 4.95
CA GLU A 65 -18.08 3.94 4.46
C GLU A 65 -16.88 4.21 3.55
N GLY A 66 -15.77 3.50 3.78
CA GLY A 66 -14.56 3.58 2.99
C GLY A 66 -14.68 3.03 1.58
N TYR A 67 -15.64 2.13 1.32
CA TYR A 67 -15.77 1.43 0.04
C TYR A 67 -16.01 2.35 -1.16
N ALA A 68 -16.71 3.45 -0.97
CA ALA A 68 -16.92 4.45 -2.03
C ALA A 68 -15.63 5.10 -2.56
N LYS A 69 -14.53 4.99 -1.80
CA LYS A 69 -13.24 5.65 -2.07
C LYS A 69 -12.12 4.69 -2.50
N VAL A 70 -12.42 3.40 -2.67
CA VAL A 70 -11.46 2.39 -3.10
C VAL A 70 -11.42 2.23 -4.62
N ASP A 71 -10.33 1.70 -5.14
CA ASP A 71 -10.28 1.04 -6.44
C ASP A 71 -10.95 -0.33 -6.28
N ARG A 72 -12.18 -0.47 -6.79
CA ARG A 72 -13.03 -1.65 -6.58
C ARG A 72 -12.42 -2.93 -7.14
N LEU A 73 -11.86 -2.84 -8.37
CA LEU A 73 -11.24 -3.99 -9.00
C LEU A 73 -10.04 -4.49 -8.20
N HIS A 74 -9.24 -3.56 -7.71
CA HIS A 74 -8.09 -3.89 -6.88
C HIS A 74 -8.51 -4.46 -5.52
N PHE A 75 -9.56 -3.90 -4.90
CA PHE A 75 -10.13 -4.43 -3.66
C PHE A 75 -10.65 -5.87 -3.83
N ASP A 76 -11.46 -6.10 -4.87
CA ASP A 76 -12.03 -7.42 -5.16
C ASP A 76 -10.92 -8.46 -5.39
N ALA A 77 -9.90 -8.11 -6.18
CA ALA A 77 -8.75 -8.96 -6.42
C ALA A 77 -8.02 -9.31 -5.11
N LEU A 78 -7.74 -8.32 -4.26
CA LEU A 78 -7.02 -8.54 -3.01
C LEU A 78 -7.82 -9.39 -2.02
N LEU A 79 -9.09 -9.06 -1.77
CA LEU A 79 -9.90 -9.78 -0.79
C LEU A 79 -10.21 -11.21 -1.26
N ARG A 80 -10.88 -11.32 -2.39
CA ARG A 80 -11.31 -12.63 -2.92
C ARG A 80 -10.15 -13.48 -3.38
N GLY A 81 -9.16 -12.87 -4.03
CA GLY A 81 -7.99 -13.58 -4.50
C GLY A 81 -7.13 -14.11 -3.36
N SER A 82 -6.87 -13.30 -2.33
CA SER A 82 -6.10 -13.76 -1.18
C SER A 82 -6.79 -14.87 -0.39
N ILE A 83 -8.11 -14.82 -0.22
CA ILE A 83 -8.87 -15.89 0.45
C ILE A 83 -8.89 -17.15 -0.44
N GLY A 84 -9.17 -16.99 -1.74
CA GLY A 84 -9.27 -18.12 -2.68
C GLY A 84 -7.96 -18.87 -2.85
N GLU A 85 -6.83 -18.17 -2.75
CA GLU A 85 -5.48 -18.73 -2.92
C GLU A 85 -4.71 -18.85 -1.59
N ALA A 86 -5.38 -18.78 -0.46
CA ALA A 86 -4.74 -18.75 0.85
C ALA A 86 -3.73 -19.88 1.06
N ALA A 87 -4.05 -21.10 0.67
CA ALA A 87 -3.15 -22.25 0.79
C ALA A 87 -1.87 -22.08 -0.07
N ALA A 88 -1.99 -21.54 -1.29
CA ALA A 88 -0.85 -21.31 -2.17
C ALA A 88 0.02 -20.15 -1.67
N LEU A 89 -0.62 -19.08 -1.19
CA LEU A 89 0.07 -17.93 -0.60
C LEU A 89 0.82 -18.34 0.68
N ASP A 90 0.18 -19.11 1.55
CA ASP A 90 0.80 -19.64 2.77
C ASP A 90 1.97 -20.57 2.45
N ALA A 91 1.87 -21.41 1.42
CA ALA A 91 2.97 -22.26 0.98
C ALA A 91 4.18 -21.44 0.47
N ALA A 92 3.92 -20.34 -0.25
CA ALA A 92 4.96 -19.44 -0.70
C ALA A 92 5.63 -18.69 0.48
N LEU A 93 4.82 -18.21 1.43
CA LEU A 93 5.28 -17.52 2.64
C LEU A 93 6.05 -18.46 3.58
N ALA A 94 5.62 -19.72 3.74
CA ALA A 94 6.19 -20.69 4.67
C ALA A 94 7.69 -20.95 4.45
N ARG A 95 8.21 -20.69 3.24
CA ARG A 95 9.64 -20.81 2.93
C ARG A 95 10.49 -19.71 3.57
N HIS A 96 9.89 -18.60 3.96
CA HIS A 96 10.60 -17.37 4.33
C HIS A 96 10.25 -16.85 5.70
N VAL A 97 9.18 -17.36 6.32
CA VAL A 97 8.81 -17.05 7.71
C VAL A 97 9.59 -17.94 8.68
N ASP A 98 9.83 -17.44 9.88
CA ASP A 98 10.56 -18.14 10.95
C ASP A 98 9.67 -19.04 11.83
N ARG A 99 8.37 -19.00 11.60
CA ARG A 99 7.31 -19.73 12.31
C ARG A 99 6.18 -20.09 11.36
N LYS A 100 5.25 -20.92 11.80
CA LYS A 100 4.08 -21.25 10.96
C LYS A 100 3.23 -20.00 10.69
N THR A 101 2.63 -19.90 9.52
CA THR A 101 1.74 -18.78 9.17
C THR A 101 0.57 -18.66 10.16
N THR A 102 0.10 -19.79 10.71
CA THR A 102 -0.93 -19.86 11.75
C THR A 102 -0.51 -19.30 13.12
N GLU A 103 0.78 -19.09 13.34
CA GLU A 103 1.35 -18.53 14.58
C GLU A 103 1.63 -17.02 14.44
N LEU A 104 1.45 -16.46 13.25
CA LEU A 104 1.56 -15.02 13.01
C LEU A 104 0.35 -14.30 13.60
N SER A 105 0.53 -13.04 13.97
CA SER A 105 -0.62 -12.20 14.29
C SER A 105 -1.53 -12.08 13.05
N PRO A 106 -2.87 -12.05 13.22
CA PRO A 106 -3.78 -11.96 12.07
C PRO A 106 -3.51 -10.75 11.18
N ILE A 107 -3.01 -9.65 11.73
CA ILE A 107 -2.63 -8.46 10.97
C ILE A 107 -1.38 -8.73 10.10
N GLU A 108 -0.31 -9.28 10.71
CA GLU A 108 0.91 -9.60 9.97
C GLU A 108 0.63 -10.64 8.88
N HIS A 109 -0.14 -11.68 9.20
CA HIS A 109 -0.55 -12.70 8.24
C HIS A 109 -1.34 -12.08 7.08
N GLY A 110 -2.38 -11.28 7.36
CA GLY A 110 -3.18 -10.60 6.33
C GLY A 110 -2.34 -9.66 5.45
N VAL A 111 -1.40 -8.90 6.04
CA VAL A 111 -0.49 -8.03 5.27
C VAL A 111 0.44 -8.85 4.38
N LEU A 112 0.99 -9.95 4.88
CA LEU A 112 1.84 -10.85 4.09
C LEU A 112 1.06 -11.50 2.94
N MET A 113 -0.20 -11.92 3.17
CA MET A 113 -1.08 -12.45 2.13
C MET A 113 -1.33 -11.42 1.02
N ILE A 114 -1.66 -10.18 1.38
CA ILE A 114 -1.84 -9.08 0.41
C ILE A 114 -0.57 -8.86 -0.40
N GLY A 115 0.58 -8.75 0.27
CA GLY A 115 1.87 -8.52 -0.39
C GLY A 115 2.26 -9.67 -1.32
N ALA A 116 2.10 -10.93 -0.87
CA ALA A 116 2.37 -12.10 -1.69
C ALA A 116 1.42 -12.20 -2.90
N TYR A 117 0.14 -11.88 -2.71
CA TYR A 117 -0.84 -11.84 -3.79
C TYR A 117 -0.49 -10.78 -4.84
N GLU A 118 -0.16 -9.56 -4.43
CA GLU A 118 0.27 -8.51 -5.37
C GLU A 118 1.56 -8.90 -6.11
N LEU A 119 2.52 -9.51 -5.43
CA LEU A 119 3.74 -10.00 -6.06
C LEU A 119 3.48 -11.09 -7.10
N THR A 120 2.46 -11.92 -6.90
CA THR A 120 2.13 -13.03 -7.80
C THR A 120 1.27 -12.58 -8.98
N HIS A 121 0.23 -11.79 -8.74
CA HIS A 121 -0.83 -11.52 -9.71
C HIS A 121 -0.89 -10.09 -10.24
N CYS A 122 -0.40 -9.09 -9.50
CA CYS A 122 -0.46 -7.69 -9.90
C CYS A 122 0.86 -7.23 -10.53
N LEU A 123 1.20 -7.77 -11.72
CA LEU A 123 2.46 -7.48 -12.39
C LEU A 123 2.60 -6.02 -12.88
N ASP A 124 1.50 -5.30 -12.97
CA ASP A 124 1.46 -3.85 -13.24
C ASP A 124 2.00 -3.01 -12.06
N ILE A 125 2.05 -3.60 -10.85
CA ILE A 125 2.60 -2.96 -9.66
C ILE A 125 4.07 -3.41 -9.51
N PRO A 126 5.05 -2.47 -9.57
CA PRO A 126 6.44 -2.81 -9.32
C PRO A 126 6.62 -3.48 -7.95
N TYR A 127 7.49 -4.49 -7.86
CA TYR A 127 7.67 -5.26 -6.61
C TYR A 127 8.03 -4.39 -5.41
N LYS A 128 8.88 -3.36 -5.60
CA LYS A 128 9.22 -2.40 -4.52
C LYS A 128 8.01 -1.62 -4.02
N VAL A 129 7.06 -1.32 -4.91
CA VAL A 129 5.83 -0.61 -4.53
C VAL A 129 4.92 -1.54 -3.72
N ALA A 130 4.74 -2.79 -4.16
CA ALA A 130 3.96 -3.78 -3.43
C ALA A 130 4.51 -3.99 -2.00
N ILE A 131 5.83 -4.16 -1.87
CA ILE A 131 6.49 -4.31 -0.55
C ILE A 131 6.31 -3.06 0.30
N ASN A 132 6.58 -1.86 -0.24
CA ASN A 132 6.44 -0.61 0.51
C ASN A 132 5.02 -0.38 1.01
N GLU A 133 4.00 -0.66 0.19
CA GLU A 133 2.60 -0.51 0.61
C GLU A 133 2.23 -1.54 1.69
N ALA A 134 2.72 -2.78 1.61
CA ALA A 134 2.55 -3.78 2.67
C ALA A 134 3.24 -3.33 3.98
N VAL A 135 4.44 -2.79 3.91
CA VAL A 135 5.16 -2.22 5.05
C VAL A 135 4.38 -1.06 5.68
N GLU A 136 3.79 -0.19 4.88
CA GLU A 136 2.97 0.92 5.39
C GLU A 136 1.68 0.41 6.08
N LEU A 137 1.05 -0.66 5.56
CA LEU A 137 -0.06 -1.33 6.26
C LEU A 137 0.40 -1.91 7.60
N ALA A 138 1.54 -2.59 7.64
CA ALA A 138 2.08 -3.15 8.87
C ALA A 138 2.41 -2.07 9.91
N LYS A 139 2.90 -0.90 9.48
CA LYS A 139 3.12 0.26 10.38
C LYS A 139 1.81 0.84 10.93
N ALA A 140 0.77 0.88 10.10
CA ALA A 140 -0.51 1.48 10.49
C ALA A 140 -1.32 0.58 11.42
N TYR A 141 -1.28 -0.73 11.24
CA TYR A 141 -2.17 -1.69 11.89
C TYR A 141 -1.46 -2.77 12.68
N GLY A 142 -0.17 -3.02 12.45
CA GLY A 142 0.62 -4.06 13.10
C GLY A 142 1.30 -3.61 14.39
N GLY A 143 2.05 -4.54 15.00
CA GLY A 143 2.87 -4.27 16.17
C GLY A 143 4.14 -3.44 15.84
N THR A 144 4.84 -3.01 16.90
CA THR A 144 5.97 -2.06 16.83
C THR A 144 7.05 -2.43 15.81
N ASP A 145 7.40 -3.70 15.69
CA ASP A 145 8.44 -4.20 14.78
C ASP A 145 7.88 -5.06 13.62
N GLY A 146 6.56 -5.24 13.54
CA GLY A 146 5.91 -6.06 12.52
C GLY A 146 6.25 -5.63 11.10
N HIS A 147 6.41 -4.33 10.86
CA HIS A 147 6.77 -3.79 9.56
C HIS A 147 8.18 -4.22 9.07
N LYS A 148 9.15 -4.40 9.98
CA LYS A 148 10.49 -4.89 9.65
C LYS A 148 10.44 -6.35 9.25
N TYR A 149 9.65 -7.13 9.99
CA TYR A 149 9.40 -8.54 9.70
C TYR A 149 8.74 -8.73 8.34
N VAL A 150 7.65 -8.00 8.08
CA VAL A 150 6.94 -8.02 6.80
C VAL A 150 7.88 -7.67 5.65
N ASN A 151 8.68 -6.62 5.78
CA ASN A 151 9.67 -6.25 4.77
C ASN A 151 10.66 -7.39 4.47
N GLY A 152 11.25 -7.96 5.51
CA GLY A 152 12.24 -9.03 5.37
C GLY A 152 11.68 -10.31 4.72
N VAL A 153 10.43 -10.66 5.01
CA VAL A 153 9.74 -11.80 4.39
C VAL A 153 9.42 -11.50 2.92
N LEU A 154 8.77 -10.37 2.64
CA LEU A 154 8.35 -10.04 1.27
C LEU A 154 9.53 -9.78 0.31
N ASP A 155 10.67 -9.28 0.79
CA ASP A 155 11.88 -9.16 -0.03
C ASP A 155 12.37 -10.53 -0.53
N LYS A 156 12.30 -11.57 0.30
CA LYS A 156 12.67 -12.93 -0.08
C LYS A 156 11.64 -13.54 -1.02
N VAL A 157 10.34 -13.36 -0.73
CA VAL A 157 9.24 -13.80 -1.59
C VAL A 157 9.35 -13.15 -2.98
N ALA A 158 9.66 -11.85 -3.04
CA ALA A 158 9.85 -11.16 -4.31
C ALA A 158 11.05 -11.70 -5.11
N ALA A 159 12.13 -12.09 -4.44
CA ALA A 159 13.29 -12.70 -5.12
C ALA A 159 12.94 -14.05 -5.77
N ASP A 160 12.02 -14.81 -5.17
CA ASP A 160 11.54 -16.09 -5.73
C ASP A 160 10.53 -15.87 -6.87
N LEU A 161 9.56 -14.97 -6.67
CA LEU A 161 8.45 -14.77 -7.60
C LEU A 161 8.80 -13.85 -8.78
N ARG A 162 9.67 -12.86 -8.57
CA ARG A 162 10.07 -11.84 -9.56
C ARG A 162 11.59 -11.70 -9.70
N PRO A 163 12.34 -12.79 -9.92
CA PRO A 163 13.82 -12.75 -9.90
C PRO A 163 14.42 -11.80 -10.94
N ALA A 164 13.80 -11.68 -12.11
CA ALA A 164 14.26 -10.78 -13.16
C ALA A 164 14.16 -9.30 -12.76
N GLU A 165 13.02 -8.91 -12.19
CA GLU A 165 12.76 -7.55 -11.73
C GLU A 165 13.67 -7.16 -10.55
N VAL A 166 13.86 -8.09 -9.60
CA VAL A 166 14.75 -7.89 -8.45
C VAL A 166 16.21 -7.75 -8.90
N LYS A 167 16.67 -8.58 -9.84
CA LYS A 167 18.03 -8.48 -10.40
C LYS A 167 18.26 -7.16 -11.14
N ALA A 168 17.30 -6.75 -11.99
CA ALA A 168 17.37 -5.49 -12.71
C ALA A 168 17.47 -4.29 -11.75
N ALA A 169 16.70 -4.30 -10.67
CA ALA A 169 16.72 -3.23 -9.67
C ALA A 169 17.99 -3.18 -8.81
N ARG A 170 18.70 -4.32 -8.64
CA ARG A 170 20.00 -4.38 -7.94
C ARG A 170 21.17 -4.06 -8.84
N GLY A 171 21.07 -4.31 -10.14
CA GLY A 171 22.12 -4.02 -11.12
C GLY A 171 22.10 -2.58 -11.66
N ALA A 172 21.13 -1.78 -11.27
CA ALA A 172 20.98 -0.37 -11.64
C ALA A 172 21.61 0.61 -10.62
N VAL A 173 22.43 0.10 -9.66
CA VAL A 173 23.14 0.90 -8.63
C VAL A 173 24.61 0.98 -8.96
#